data_48e927c2577fd8adf6537f2128229ba9
#
_entry.id   48e927c2577fd8adf6537f2128229ba9
#
_cell.length_a   1.000
_cell.length_b   1.000
_cell.length_c   1.000
_cell.angle_alpha   90.00
_cell.angle_beta   90.00
_cell.angle_gamma   90.00
#
_symmetry.space_group_name_H-M   'P 1'
#
loop_
_entity.id
_entity.type
_entity.pdbx_description
1 polymer ?
#
loop_
_entity_poly.entity_id
_entity_poly.type
_entity_poly.pdbx_seq_one_letter_code
_entity_poly.pdbx_strand_id
1 'polypeptide(L)'
;MRPPKTSLSAWLLAASCLAPIGLAVPAVXXXAPPAGPASEKPAAPEPAAEAPPYSGLVIDGIKLSAQLDAGFMMNPFRPNTGLNWGHLFTDHANQAQLNQLLLTAAKPLDPTNPDFQWGFKLQFMYGSDARYTQFLGELNRVTPDSRYQLDVVEANALFHLPVLTAGGIDLKAGQYTTPIGYETIDPATNPFYSHSYIFQFGLPFKHTGLLTTTHVNETVDVYAGIDTGANTTFGPLGENNSSVGGIFGFGLNGLMDGKLTILALTHLGPEQSSRVLSPLGINANGQWRYFNDIVATYKATDKLTLVTEFNWIRDDYGVGKGAVNGFGAAQYVSYALTETVTLNARGELWRDDNNFFVASFSNNGDPIRVQQGLPAVGGVYGAPGGSTTYGSLTLGVTWKPEVPPPVVGLMIRPEIRWDHAYTSNKPFNQNPPAYTKGTSDNFTFGADAVLTF
;
A
#
# COMPACT_ATOMS: atom_id res chain seq x y z
N MET A 1 -45.06 -1.77 -0.85
CA MET A 1 -44.35 -1.92 0.43
C MET A 1 -43.15 -0.99 0.40
N ARG A 2 -43.03 -0.07 1.37
CA ARG A 2 -41.91 0.87 1.43
C ARG A 2 -40.68 0.17 2.04
N PRO A 3 -39.46 0.37 1.55
CA PRO A 3 -38.28 -0.19 2.19
C PRO A 3 -37.98 0.53 3.51
N PRO A 4 -37.37 -0.14 4.48
CA PRO A 4 -37.09 0.50 5.77
C PRO A 4 -35.97 1.54 5.64
N LYS A 5 -36.20 2.68 6.30
CA LYS A 5 -35.17 3.73 6.40
C LYS A 5 -34.12 3.29 7.41
N THR A 6 -32.95 2.96 6.96
CA THR A 6 -31.81 2.76 7.87
C THR A 6 -31.32 4.14 8.33
N SER A 7 -31.39 4.36 9.62
CA SER A 7 -30.96 5.63 10.20
C SER A 7 -29.44 5.74 10.25
N LEU A 8 -28.96 6.88 9.83
CA LEU A 8 -27.55 7.27 9.82
C LEU A 8 -26.96 7.48 11.22
N SER A 9 -27.73 7.18 12.27
CA SER A 9 -27.40 7.62 13.63
C SER A 9 -26.49 6.70 14.43
N ALA A 10 -26.15 5.52 13.89
CA ALA A 10 -25.42 4.53 14.70
C ALA A 10 -23.88 4.58 14.57
N TRP A 11 -23.34 5.42 13.67
CA TRP A 11 -21.91 5.40 13.37
C TRP A 11 -21.10 6.54 14.01
N LEU A 12 -21.78 7.47 14.68
CA LEU A 12 -21.11 8.61 15.32
C LEU A 12 -20.59 8.32 16.75
N LEU A 13 -20.84 7.13 17.28
CA LEU A 13 -20.49 6.80 18.67
C LEU A 13 -19.13 6.12 18.86
N ALA A 14 -18.43 5.75 17.77
CA ALA A 14 -17.10 5.12 17.90
C ALA A 14 -15.94 6.13 17.90
N ALA A 15 -16.22 7.40 17.61
CA ALA A 15 -15.18 8.42 17.51
C ALA A 15 -15.00 9.29 18.77
N SER A 16 -15.73 8.98 19.86
CA SER A 16 -15.80 9.88 21.02
C SER A 16 -14.91 9.50 22.22
N CYS A 17 -13.88 8.67 22.01
CA CYS A 17 -12.94 8.33 23.10
C CYS A 17 -11.60 9.05 23.03
N LEU A 18 -11.53 10.21 22.35
CA LEU A 18 -10.41 11.11 22.48
C LEU A 18 -10.87 12.38 23.21
N ALA A 19 -10.80 12.34 24.53
CA ALA A 19 -11.09 13.53 25.34
C ALA A 19 -10.05 14.63 25.04
N PRO A 20 -10.47 15.87 24.78
CA PRO A 20 -9.51 16.95 24.61
C PRO A 20 -8.87 17.28 25.94
N ILE A 21 -7.56 17.11 26.03
CA ILE A 21 -6.81 17.71 27.13
C ILE A 21 -6.73 19.20 26.81
N GLY A 22 -7.58 19.97 27.47
CA GLY A 22 -7.56 21.42 27.36
C GLY A 22 -6.32 21.99 28.04
N LEU A 23 -5.36 22.42 27.25
CA LEU A 23 -4.25 23.24 27.76
C LEU A 23 -4.65 24.72 27.56
N ALA A 24 -4.92 25.39 28.66
CA ALA A 24 -5.10 26.83 28.62
C ALA A 24 -3.74 27.50 28.39
N VAL A 25 -3.62 28.23 27.29
CA VAL A 25 -2.41 29.02 26.98
C VAL A 25 -2.61 30.46 27.44
N PRO A 26 -1.78 30.99 28.31
CA PRO A 26 -1.85 32.42 28.65
C PRO A 26 -1.31 33.27 27.48
N ALA A 27 -2.00 34.37 27.19
CA ALA A 27 -1.59 35.30 26.13
C ALA A 27 -0.38 36.12 26.62
N VAL A 28 0.72 36.07 25.88
CA VAL A 28 1.89 36.90 26.11
C VAL A 28 2.16 37.72 24.85
N UNK A 29 2.34 38.91 24.88
CA UNK A 29 2.56 39.75 23.86
C UNK A 29 3.95 39.71 23.48
N UNK A 30 4.03 39.47 22.66
CA UNK A 30 5.28 39.34 22.25
C UNK A 30 5.83 40.55 21.65
N UNK A 31 6.57 40.61 21.81
CA UNK A 31 7.35 41.51 21.19
C UNK A 31 8.04 40.73 20.17
N ALA A 32 8.28 41.25 19.04
CA ALA A 32 8.94 40.66 17.91
C ALA A 32 10.44 40.48 18.16
N PRO A 33 10.98 39.28 18.02
CA PRO A 33 12.43 39.08 18.13
C PRO A 33 13.14 39.53 16.82
N PRO A 34 14.45 39.84 16.88
CA PRO A 34 15.21 40.21 15.68
C PRO A 34 15.39 39.01 14.75
N ALA A 35 15.49 39.32 13.45
CA ALA A 35 15.62 38.32 12.39
C ALA A 35 16.86 37.44 12.62
N GLY A 36 16.63 36.13 12.81
CA GLY A 36 17.68 35.13 12.89
C GLY A 36 18.15 34.68 11.49
N PRO A 37 19.24 33.92 11.41
CA PRO A 37 19.76 33.45 10.11
C PRO A 37 18.72 32.55 9.40
N ALA A 38 18.74 32.60 8.08
CA ALA A 38 17.80 31.86 7.25
C ALA A 38 17.75 30.37 7.64
N SER A 39 16.57 29.89 7.93
CA SER A 39 16.38 28.47 8.27
C SER A 39 16.60 27.62 7.01
N GLU A 40 17.30 26.52 7.18
CA GLU A 40 17.39 25.51 6.14
C GLU A 40 15.96 25.05 5.75
N LYS A 41 15.75 24.95 4.45
CA LYS A 41 14.47 24.54 3.86
C LYS A 41 14.05 23.19 4.43
N PRO A 42 12.88 23.07 5.05
CA PRO A 42 12.40 21.75 5.45
C PRO A 42 12.24 20.85 4.21
N ALA A 43 12.75 19.65 4.28
CA ALA A 43 12.57 18.69 3.20
C ALA A 43 11.09 18.43 2.98
N ALA A 44 10.69 18.29 1.72
CA ALA A 44 9.36 17.82 1.34
C ALA A 44 9.05 16.50 2.08
N PRO A 45 7.78 16.16 2.35
CA PRO A 45 7.48 14.94 3.08
C PRO A 45 8.06 13.76 2.33
N GLU A 46 8.87 13.00 3.03
CA GLU A 46 9.29 11.72 2.48
C GLU A 46 8.04 10.87 2.26
N PRO A 47 7.75 10.48 1.03
CA PRO A 47 6.92 9.30 0.87
C PRO A 47 7.61 8.18 1.64
N ALA A 48 6.83 7.32 2.29
CA ALA A 48 7.27 6.25 3.20
C ALA A 48 8.79 5.97 3.15
N ALA A 49 9.46 6.17 4.24
CA ALA A 49 10.90 6.19 4.50
C ALA A 49 11.82 6.04 3.29
N GLU A 50 12.53 7.07 2.91
CA GLU A 50 13.53 6.96 1.83
C GLU A 50 14.38 5.71 2.05
N ALA A 51 14.46 4.91 0.99
CA ALA A 51 15.45 3.83 0.95
C ALA A 51 16.82 4.42 1.31
N PRO A 52 17.64 3.71 2.09
CA PRO A 52 18.94 4.25 2.53
C PRO A 52 19.72 4.84 1.38
N PRO A 53 20.50 5.90 1.63
CA PRO A 53 21.23 6.55 0.54
C PRO A 53 22.08 5.50 -0.19
N TYR A 54 21.81 5.32 -1.47
CA TYR A 54 22.51 4.33 -2.27
C TYR A 54 23.99 4.63 -2.28
N SER A 55 24.77 3.74 -1.72
CA SER A 55 26.21 3.69 -1.98
C SER A 55 26.52 2.69 -3.09
N GLY A 56 25.47 2.24 -3.81
CA GLY A 56 25.61 1.32 -4.94
C GLY A 56 26.25 1.94 -6.16
N LEU A 57 26.20 1.22 -7.27
CA LEU A 57 26.86 1.64 -8.51
C LEU A 57 26.16 2.87 -9.12
N VAL A 58 26.92 3.96 -9.31
CA VAL A 58 26.44 5.17 -9.97
C VAL A 58 27.25 5.41 -11.24
N ILE A 59 26.58 5.51 -12.38
CA ILE A 59 27.20 5.76 -13.69
C ILE A 59 26.49 6.97 -14.32
N ASP A 60 27.21 8.08 -14.47
CA ASP A 60 26.69 9.31 -15.07
C ASP A 60 25.36 9.78 -14.43
N GLY A 61 25.26 9.68 -13.11
CA GLY A 61 24.08 10.09 -12.35
C GLY A 61 22.97 9.06 -12.34
N ILE A 62 23.13 7.93 -13.02
CA ILE A 62 22.18 6.83 -12.98
C ILE A 62 22.58 5.89 -11.84
N LYS A 63 21.70 5.69 -10.91
CA LYS A 63 21.87 4.78 -9.78
C LYS A 63 21.39 3.39 -10.17
N LEU A 64 22.26 2.40 -10.05
CA LEU A 64 21.93 0.99 -10.28
C LEU A 64 21.95 0.27 -8.95
N SER A 65 20.89 -0.48 -8.65
CA SER A 65 20.82 -1.25 -7.41
C SER A 65 20.10 -2.57 -7.63
N ALA A 66 20.41 -3.52 -6.76
CA ALA A 66 19.72 -4.80 -6.67
C ALA A 66 19.28 -4.99 -5.23
N GLN A 67 18.08 -5.55 -5.05
CA GLN A 67 17.56 -5.85 -3.72
C GLN A 67 16.97 -7.25 -3.73
N LEU A 68 17.27 -8.02 -2.69
CA LEU A 68 16.75 -9.37 -2.51
C LEU A 68 15.94 -9.41 -1.22
N ASP A 69 14.69 -9.86 -1.31
CA ASP A 69 13.86 -10.13 -0.15
C ASP A 69 13.45 -11.60 -0.15
N ALA A 70 13.71 -12.27 0.96
CA ALA A 70 13.31 -13.66 1.15
C ALA A 70 12.92 -13.87 2.61
N GLY A 71 11.85 -14.64 2.81
CA GLY A 71 11.32 -14.84 4.15
C GLY A 71 10.66 -16.17 4.35
N PHE A 72 10.18 -16.36 5.59
CA PHE A 72 9.49 -17.56 6.01
C PHE A 72 8.36 -17.16 6.96
N MET A 73 7.15 -17.68 6.71
CA MET A 73 6.00 -17.41 7.58
C MET A 73 5.46 -18.74 8.13
N MET A 74 5.64 -18.96 9.43
CA MET A 74 5.14 -20.14 10.13
C MET A 74 3.70 -19.91 10.58
N ASN A 75 2.86 -20.92 10.33
CA ASN A 75 1.48 -20.97 10.84
C ASN A 75 1.32 -22.27 11.62
N PRO A 76 1.24 -22.21 12.96
CA PRO A 76 1.14 -23.41 13.79
C PRO A 76 -0.16 -24.19 13.61
N PHE A 77 -1.21 -23.59 13.06
CA PHE A 77 -2.44 -24.30 12.74
C PHE A 77 -2.30 -25.26 11.56
N ARG A 78 -1.23 -25.10 10.76
CA ARG A 78 -0.92 -25.96 9.60
C ARG A 78 -2.15 -26.13 8.68
N PRO A 79 -2.66 -25.05 8.10
CA PRO A 79 -3.85 -25.14 7.25
C PRO A 79 -3.65 -26.15 6.13
N ASN A 80 -4.66 -27.00 5.88
CA ASN A 80 -4.58 -28.04 4.84
C ASN A 80 -4.41 -27.46 3.44
N THR A 81 -4.79 -26.22 3.23
CA THR A 81 -4.53 -25.50 1.98
C THR A 81 -3.05 -25.16 1.78
N GLY A 82 -2.27 -25.16 2.86
CA GLY A 82 -0.91 -24.61 2.83
C GLY A 82 -0.83 -23.11 2.76
N LEU A 83 -1.97 -22.41 2.92
CA LEU A 83 -2.06 -20.96 2.69
C LEU A 83 -2.54 -20.23 3.96
N ASN A 84 -2.02 -19.03 4.17
CA ASN A 84 -2.45 -18.12 5.22
C ASN A 84 -3.59 -17.26 4.65
N TRP A 85 -4.82 -17.52 5.07
CA TRP A 85 -5.99 -16.76 4.63
C TRP A 85 -5.81 -15.28 4.97
N GLY A 86 -6.08 -14.42 4.00
CA GLY A 86 -6.03 -12.97 4.20
C GLY A 86 -4.63 -12.38 4.18
N HIS A 87 -3.62 -13.19 3.87
CA HIS A 87 -2.25 -12.73 3.68
C HIS A 87 -1.85 -12.94 2.23
N LEU A 88 -1.64 -11.87 1.46
CA LEU A 88 -1.15 -12.01 0.09
C LEU A 88 0.36 -12.26 0.16
N PHE A 89 1.17 -11.35 0.31
CA PHE A 89 2.63 -11.40 0.18
C PHE A 89 3.33 -12.43 1.10
N THR A 90 2.67 -12.88 2.18
CA THR A 90 3.15 -13.95 3.08
C THR A 90 2.19 -15.14 3.05
N ASP A 91 1.75 -15.49 1.86
CA ASP A 91 0.62 -16.39 1.64
C ASP A 91 0.88 -17.85 1.95
N HIS A 92 2.12 -18.34 1.80
CA HIS A 92 2.42 -19.77 1.97
C HIS A 92 2.83 -20.07 3.41
N ALA A 93 2.02 -20.91 4.06
CA ALA A 93 2.26 -21.32 5.45
C ALA A 93 3.39 -22.34 5.52
N ASN A 94 4.34 -22.10 6.43
CA ASN A 94 5.41 -23.05 6.79
C ASN A 94 6.37 -23.34 5.62
N GLN A 95 6.58 -22.36 4.75
CA GLN A 95 7.47 -22.48 3.60
C GLN A 95 8.30 -21.22 3.46
N ALA A 96 9.55 -21.39 3.04
CA ALA A 96 10.38 -20.26 2.67
C ALA A 96 9.97 -19.75 1.28
N GLN A 97 10.06 -18.45 1.09
CA GLN A 97 9.72 -17.79 -0.18
C GLN A 97 10.82 -16.81 -0.56
N LEU A 98 11.11 -16.74 -1.86
CA LEU A 98 11.79 -15.61 -2.46
C LEU A 98 10.69 -14.60 -2.82
N ASN A 99 10.54 -13.57 -1.99
CA ASN A 99 9.49 -12.57 -2.20
C ASN A 99 9.83 -11.70 -3.40
N GLN A 100 11.01 -11.08 -3.38
CA GLN A 100 11.40 -10.15 -4.44
C GLN A 100 12.90 -10.23 -4.71
N LEU A 101 13.25 -10.30 -5.98
CA LEU A 101 14.55 -9.86 -6.48
C LEU A 101 14.24 -8.64 -7.35
N LEU A 102 14.62 -7.47 -6.87
CA LEU A 102 14.39 -6.18 -7.55
C LEU A 102 15.68 -5.72 -8.21
N LEU A 103 15.58 -5.30 -9.46
CA LEU A 103 16.68 -4.64 -10.19
C LEU A 103 16.20 -3.24 -10.56
N THR A 104 16.94 -2.23 -10.14
CA THR A 104 16.55 -0.83 -10.34
C THR A 104 17.61 -0.04 -11.06
N ALA A 105 17.20 0.75 -12.06
CA ALA A 105 18.01 1.79 -12.68
C ALA A 105 17.23 3.09 -12.56
N ALA A 106 17.79 4.10 -11.90
CA ALA A 106 17.07 5.33 -11.63
C ALA A 106 17.98 6.55 -11.74
N LYS A 107 17.43 7.60 -12.29
CA LYS A 107 17.98 8.95 -12.20
C LYS A 107 16.93 9.79 -11.47
N PRO A 108 17.04 9.93 -10.14
CA PRO A 108 16.04 10.70 -9.39
C PRO A 108 16.16 12.20 -9.68
N LEU A 109 15.08 12.93 -9.40
CA LEU A 109 15.14 14.38 -9.35
C LEU A 109 15.85 14.82 -8.06
N ASP A 110 16.49 15.98 -8.08
CA ASP A 110 17.13 16.58 -6.91
C ASP A 110 16.13 17.55 -6.29
N PRO A 111 15.56 17.26 -5.11
CA PRO A 111 14.54 18.14 -4.51
C PRO A 111 15.08 19.50 -4.07
N THR A 112 16.40 19.69 -4.04
CA THR A 112 16.99 20.97 -3.67
C THR A 112 17.24 21.88 -4.89
N ASN A 113 17.11 21.34 -6.10
CA ASN A 113 17.35 22.09 -7.34
C ASN A 113 16.01 22.58 -7.91
N PRO A 114 15.74 23.90 -7.88
CA PRO A 114 14.46 24.42 -8.36
C PRO A 114 14.36 24.60 -9.88
N ASP A 115 15.45 24.30 -10.62
CA ASP A 115 15.43 24.46 -12.08
C ASP A 115 14.82 23.23 -12.75
N PHE A 116 14.56 23.33 -14.06
CA PHE A 116 14.06 22.20 -14.84
C PHE A 116 14.99 20.99 -14.69
N GLN A 117 14.40 19.85 -14.39
CA GLN A 117 15.11 18.58 -14.30
C GLN A 117 14.36 17.50 -15.04
N TRP A 118 15.09 16.46 -15.41
CA TRP A 118 14.49 15.22 -15.88
C TRP A 118 15.19 14.02 -15.26
N GLY A 119 14.40 12.97 -15.08
CA GLY A 119 14.89 11.72 -14.54
C GLY A 119 14.06 10.55 -15.03
N PHE A 120 14.29 9.38 -14.46
CA PHE A 120 13.50 8.19 -14.76
C PHE A 120 13.69 7.15 -13.67
N LYS A 121 12.76 6.19 -13.63
CA LYS A 121 12.92 4.97 -12.81
C LYS A 121 12.47 3.77 -13.62
N LEU A 122 13.35 2.76 -13.73
CA LEU A 122 13.04 1.44 -14.27
C LEU A 122 13.30 0.44 -13.15
N GLN A 123 12.28 -0.37 -12.84
CA GLN A 123 12.40 -1.35 -11.76
C GLN A 123 11.70 -2.64 -12.16
N PHE A 124 12.43 -3.74 -12.11
CA PHE A 124 11.94 -5.08 -12.45
C PHE A 124 11.97 -5.96 -11.22
N MET A 125 10.97 -6.81 -11.10
CA MET A 125 10.85 -7.77 -10.01
C MET A 125 10.77 -9.19 -10.54
N TYR A 126 11.45 -10.12 -9.86
CA TYR A 126 11.22 -11.55 -9.96
C TYR A 126 10.96 -12.06 -8.55
N GLY A 127 9.84 -12.76 -8.35
CA GLY A 127 9.54 -13.28 -7.03
C GLY A 127 8.08 -13.68 -6.86
N SER A 128 7.74 -14.12 -5.65
CA SER A 128 6.36 -14.51 -5.35
C SER A 128 5.42 -13.32 -5.34
N ASP A 129 5.92 -12.14 -5.01
CA ASP A 129 5.10 -10.94 -4.86
C ASP A 129 4.61 -10.40 -6.20
N ALA A 130 5.35 -10.69 -7.28
CA ALA A 130 4.96 -10.29 -8.63
C ALA A 130 3.58 -10.83 -9.02
N ARG A 131 3.11 -11.92 -8.40
CA ARG A 131 1.75 -12.43 -8.64
C ARG A 131 0.67 -11.42 -8.30
N TYR A 132 0.95 -10.51 -7.37
CA TYR A 132 -0.03 -9.57 -6.85
C TYR A 132 0.10 -8.19 -7.46
N THR A 133 1.24 -7.88 -8.07
CA THR A 133 1.53 -6.53 -8.57
C THR A 133 1.62 -6.43 -10.09
N GLN A 134 1.82 -7.55 -10.80
CA GLN A 134 2.03 -7.55 -12.25
C GLN A 134 0.79 -7.06 -13.01
N PHE A 135 1.03 -6.44 -14.16
CA PHE A 135 -0.02 -6.12 -15.11
C PHE A 135 -0.18 -7.27 -16.13
N LEU A 136 -1.44 -7.60 -16.45
CA LEU A 136 -1.72 -8.59 -17.48
C LEU A 136 -1.29 -8.05 -18.85
N GLY A 137 -0.73 -8.93 -19.67
CA GLY A 137 -0.29 -8.58 -21.02
C GLY A 137 1.15 -8.12 -21.12
N GLU A 138 1.82 -7.90 -19.97
CA GLU A 138 3.24 -7.57 -19.96
C GLU A 138 4.10 -8.83 -19.83
N LEU A 139 4.42 -9.24 -18.62
CA LEU A 139 5.32 -10.35 -18.34
C LEU A 139 4.60 -11.58 -17.79
N ASN A 140 3.30 -11.50 -17.52
CA ASN A 140 2.53 -12.56 -16.87
C ASN A 140 2.53 -13.89 -17.66
N ARG A 141 2.86 -13.87 -18.96
CA ARG A 141 2.94 -15.08 -19.79
C ARG A 141 4.32 -15.76 -19.78
N VAL A 142 5.33 -15.09 -19.20
CA VAL A 142 6.68 -15.64 -19.19
C VAL A 142 6.78 -16.80 -18.20
N THR A 143 6.15 -16.63 -17.02
CA THR A 143 6.11 -17.68 -15.99
C THR A 143 4.66 -17.87 -15.53
N PRO A 144 3.76 -18.32 -16.43
CA PRO A 144 2.35 -18.43 -16.08
C PRO A 144 2.13 -19.50 -15.01
N ASP A 145 1.23 -19.21 -14.09
CA ASP A 145 0.78 -20.12 -13.03
C ASP A 145 1.91 -20.58 -12.10
N SER A 146 3.06 -19.89 -12.14
CA SER A 146 4.19 -20.16 -11.23
C SER A 146 4.04 -19.36 -9.94
N ARG A 147 4.58 -19.90 -8.84
CA ARG A 147 4.72 -19.14 -7.60
C ARG A 147 5.61 -17.90 -7.81
N TYR A 148 6.65 -18.04 -8.61
CA TYR A 148 7.61 -16.96 -8.86
C TYR A 148 7.39 -16.41 -10.24
N GLN A 149 7.06 -15.13 -10.32
CA GLN A 149 6.69 -14.47 -11.56
C GLN A 149 7.53 -13.22 -11.77
N LEU A 150 7.31 -12.57 -12.91
CA LEU A 150 8.02 -11.36 -13.31
C LEU A 150 7.06 -10.18 -13.32
N ASP A 151 7.56 -9.01 -12.93
CA ASP A 151 6.79 -7.78 -12.97
C ASP A 151 7.68 -6.61 -13.39
N VAL A 152 7.11 -5.67 -14.13
CA VAL A 152 7.66 -4.32 -14.30
C VAL A 152 7.02 -3.47 -13.20
N VAL A 153 7.76 -3.22 -12.12
CA VAL A 153 7.22 -2.48 -10.97
C VAL A 153 7.09 -1.01 -11.31
N GLU A 154 8.14 -0.45 -11.90
CA GLU A 154 8.14 0.94 -12.36
C GLU A 154 8.80 1.05 -13.72
N ALA A 155 8.23 1.87 -14.61
CA ALA A 155 8.82 2.25 -15.89
C ALA A 155 8.29 3.64 -16.22
N ASN A 156 8.98 4.67 -15.74
CA ASN A 156 8.46 6.04 -15.86
C ASN A 156 9.57 7.06 -16.08
N ALA A 157 9.17 8.17 -16.69
CA ALA A 157 9.98 9.38 -16.80
C ALA A 157 9.53 10.37 -15.73
N LEU A 158 10.47 11.12 -15.21
CA LEU A 158 10.27 12.12 -14.14
C LEU A 158 10.70 13.48 -14.66
N PHE A 159 9.93 14.51 -14.34
CA PHE A 159 10.27 15.88 -14.71
C PHE A 159 9.94 16.80 -13.54
N HIS A 160 10.85 17.75 -13.27
CA HIS A 160 10.55 18.90 -12.43
C HIS A 160 10.40 20.11 -13.36
N LEU A 161 9.25 20.79 -13.27
CA LEU A 161 8.91 21.96 -14.09
C LEU A 161 8.80 23.17 -13.16
N PRO A 162 9.71 24.17 -13.29
CA PRO A 162 9.65 25.34 -12.41
C PRO A 162 8.58 26.35 -12.89
N VAL A 163 7.32 25.90 -12.86
CA VAL A 163 6.19 26.69 -13.36
C VAL A 163 5.06 26.68 -12.35
N LEU A 164 4.17 27.65 -12.44
CA LEU A 164 2.90 27.81 -11.73
C LEU A 164 3.08 28.27 -10.28
N THR A 165 3.98 27.69 -9.52
CA THR A 165 4.25 28.01 -8.11
C THR A 165 5.76 28.17 -7.91
N ALA A 166 6.15 28.70 -6.76
CA ALA A 166 7.57 28.80 -6.42
C ALA A 166 8.23 27.41 -6.24
N GLY A 167 7.46 26.42 -5.84
CA GLY A 167 7.96 25.05 -5.69
C GLY A 167 7.85 24.21 -6.95
N GLY A 168 7.16 24.71 -7.99
CA GLY A 168 7.04 24.00 -9.27
C GLY A 168 6.10 22.81 -9.25
N ILE A 169 6.21 22.02 -10.31
CA ILE A 169 5.40 20.81 -10.51
C ILE A 169 6.33 19.64 -10.82
N ASP A 170 6.19 18.58 -10.06
CA ASP A 170 6.80 17.30 -10.42
C ASP A 170 5.80 16.48 -11.24
N LEU A 171 6.25 15.96 -12.37
CA LEU A 171 5.45 15.11 -13.25
C LEU A 171 6.09 13.73 -13.36
N LYS A 172 5.28 12.69 -13.16
CA LYS A 172 5.66 11.29 -13.37
C LYS A 172 4.81 10.75 -14.53
N ALA A 173 5.45 10.16 -15.53
CA ALA A 173 4.78 9.69 -16.76
C ALA A 173 5.20 8.26 -17.06
N GLY A 174 4.24 7.32 -17.08
CA GLY A 174 4.50 5.90 -17.34
C GLY A 174 3.86 5.00 -16.31
N GLN A 175 4.51 3.86 -16.02
CA GLN A 175 4.09 2.94 -14.96
C GLN A 175 4.75 3.33 -13.64
N TYR A 176 3.95 3.41 -12.57
CA TYR A 176 4.46 3.79 -11.27
C TYR A 176 3.66 3.13 -10.15
N THR A 177 4.34 2.92 -9.01
CA THR A 177 3.68 2.45 -7.80
C THR A 177 2.75 3.52 -7.25
N THR A 178 1.66 3.10 -6.66
CA THR A 178 0.67 4.04 -6.12
C THR A 178 1.29 4.97 -5.07
N PRO A 179 0.92 6.24 -5.05
CA PRO A 179 1.26 7.11 -3.92
C PRO A 179 0.27 6.99 -2.76
N ILE A 180 -0.74 6.13 -2.84
CA ILE A 180 -1.85 6.02 -1.89
C ILE A 180 -1.50 5.00 -0.82
N GLY A 181 -1.66 5.36 0.46
CA GLY A 181 -1.44 4.48 1.60
C GLY A 181 -0.06 4.59 2.21
N TYR A 182 0.13 3.88 3.31
CA TYR A 182 1.38 3.92 4.06
C TYR A 182 2.37 2.84 3.64
N GLU A 183 1.91 1.59 3.53
CA GLU A 183 2.79 0.49 3.11
C GLU A 183 3.01 0.52 1.60
N THR A 184 4.13 -0.03 1.15
CA THR A 184 4.55 0.01 -0.26
C THR A 184 4.93 -1.37 -0.77
N ILE A 185 5.09 -1.49 -2.10
CA ILE A 185 5.58 -2.73 -2.73
C ILE A 185 7.03 -3.01 -2.32
N ASP A 186 7.85 -1.96 -2.11
CA ASP A 186 9.26 -2.12 -1.75
C ASP A 186 9.37 -2.57 -0.28
N PRO A 187 9.87 -3.78 0.00
CA PRO A 187 9.93 -4.28 1.37
C PRO A 187 10.87 -3.46 2.27
N ALA A 188 11.87 -2.78 1.70
CA ALA A 188 12.83 -2.00 2.50
C ALA A 188 12.21 -0.80 3.20
N THR A 189 11.02 -0.34 2.75
CA THR A 189 10.35 0.82 3.32
C THR A 189 9.26 0.45 4.34
N ASN A 190 8.93 -0.83 4.46
CA ASN A 190 7.85 -1.29 5.35
C ASN A 190 8.41 -1.74 6.70
N PRO A 191 7.69 -1.50 7.82
CA PRO A 191 8.17 -1.91 9.14
C PRO A 191 8.06 -3.41 9.41
N PHE A 192 7.26 -4.14 8.63
CA PHE A 192 6.98 -5.55 8.85
C PHE A 192 7.15 -6.37 7.57
N TYR A 193 7.37 -7.67 7.72
CA TYR A 193 7.35 -8.61 6.62
C TYR A 193 5.92 -8.82 6.10
N SER A 194 4.94 -8.97 7.01
CA SER A 194 3.54 -9.10 6.60
C SER A 194 2.88 -7.73 6.41
N HIS A 195 1.93 -7.66 5.50
CA HIS A 195 1.23 -6.43 5.16
C HIS A 195 -0.11 -6.28 5.88
N SER A 196 -0.56 -5.04 6.03
CA SER A 196 -1.88 -4.71 6.57
C SER A 196 -2.99 -5.16 5.61
N TYR A 197 -4.20 -5.33 6.14
CA TYR A 197 -5.38 -5.54 5.28
C TYR A 197 -5.62 -4.33 4.37
N ILE A 198 -5.34 -3.12 4.87
CA ILE A 198 -5.46 -1.90 4.05
C ILE A 198 -4.60 -2.03 2.79
N PHE A 199 -3.30 -2.31 2.96
CA PHE A 199 -2.39 -2.43 1.81
C PHE A 199 -2.87 -3.51 0.83
N GLN A 200 -3.25 -4.67 1.36
CA GLN A 200 -3.56 -5.84 0.53
C GLN A 200 -4.88 -5.71 -0.22
N PHE A 201 -5.88 -5.06 0.38
CA PHE A 201 -7.26 -5.12 -0.14
C PHE A 201 -7.92 -3.76 -0.32
N GLY A 202 -7.39 -2.70 0.26
CA GLY A 202 -7.97 -1.36 0.23
C GLY A 202 -7.30 -0.38 -0.73
N LEU A 203 -6.16 -0.77 -1.33
CA LEU A 203 -5.34 0.14 -2.14
C LEU A 203 -5.08 -0.44 -3.53
N PRO A 204 -4.90 0.40 -4.55
CA PRO A 204 -4.28 -0.05 -5.80
C PRO A 204 -2.78 -0.25 -5.55
N PHE A 205 -2.13 -1.08 -6.35
CA PHE A 205 -0.68 -1.25 -6.24
C PHE A 205 0.08 -0.36 -7.22
N LYS A 206 -0.40 -0.28 -8.46
CA LYS A 206 0.30 0.43 -9.53
C LYS A 206 -0.68 1.10 -10.49
N HIS A 207 -0.15 2.07 -11.23
CA HIS A 207 -0.89 2.82 -12.23
C HIS A 207 -0.05 2.97 -13.51
N THR A 208 -0.71 3.20 -14.62
CA THR A 208 -0.07 3.60 -15.88
C THR A 208 -0.72 4.90 -16.36
N GLY A 209 0.04 5.98 -16.34
CA GLY A 209 -0.54 7.29 -16.70
C GLY A 209 0.38 8.45 -16.43
N LEU A 210 -0.22 9.56 -16.05
CA LEU A 210 0.45 10.80 -15.69
C LEU A 210 0.02 11.18 -14.27
N LEU A 211 0.99 11.52 -13.43
CA LEU A 211 0.72 12.03 -12.08
C LEU A 211 1.53 13.30 -11.87
N THR A 212 0.87 14.38 -11.44
CA THR A 212 1.54 15.61 -11.05
C THR A 212 1.46 15.80 -9.54
N THR A 213 2.55 16.33 -8.97
CA THR A 213 2.58 16.90 -7.63
C THR A 213 2.91 18.37 -7.78
N THR A 214 1.97 19.25 -7.48
CA THR A 214 2.17 20.69 -7.50
C THR A 214 2.54 21.16 -6.09
N HIS A 215 3.75 21.69 -5.94
CA HIS A 215 4.25 22.21 -4.67
C HIS A 215 3.74 23.65 -4.48
N VAL A 216 2.53 23.78 -3.89
CA VAL A 216 1.87 25.08 -3.75
C VAL A 216 2.69 26.01 -2.85
N ASN A 217 3.21 25.49 -1.77
CA ASN A 217 4.13 26.16 -0.85
C ASN A 217 4.84 25.07 0.00
N GLU A 218 5.61 25.48 1.00
CA GLU A 218 6.38 24.55 1.86
C GLU A 218 5.50 23.57 2.64
N THR A 219 4.22 23.89 2.79
CA THR A 219 3.29 23.08 3.59
C THR A 219 2.34 22.26 2.74
N VAL A 220 1.97 22.74 1.55
CA VAL A 220 0.85 22.17 0.78
C VAL A 220 1.33 21.66 -0.56
N ASP A 221 1.13 20.38 -0.81
CA ASP A 221 1.24 19.75 -2.12
C ASP A 221 -0.16 19.35 -2.61
N VAL A 222 -0.39 19.48 -3.92
CA VAL A 222 -1.63 19.04 -4.56
C VAL A 222 -1.29 17.98 -5.60
N TYR A 223 -1.99 16.87 -5.54
CA TYR A 223 -1.81 15.74 -6.45
C TYR A 223 -2.95 15.69 -7.45
N ALA A 224 -2.61 15.49 -8.73
CA ALA A 224 -3.60 15.29 -9.78
C ALA A 224 -3.01 14.35 -10.84
N GLY A 225 -3.77 13.31 -11.18
CA GLY A 225 -3.31 12.33 -12.15
C GLY A 225 -4.43 11.76 -12.99
N ILE A 226 -4.06 11.20 -14.13
CA ILE A 226 -4.97 10.45 -15.01
C ILE A 226 -4.25 9.17 -15.42
N ASP A 227 -4.96 8.05 -15.38
CA ASP A 227 -4.36 6.75 -15.64
C ASP A 227 -5.35 5.80 -16.32
N THR A 228 -4.89 4.61 -16.66
CA THR A 228 -5.73 3.57 -17.28
C THR A 228 -6.66 2.89 -16.28
N GLY A 229 -6.52 3.19 -14.97
CA GLY A 229 -7.24 2.56 -13.88
C GLY A 229 -6.29 1.91 -12.90
N ALA A 230 -6.83 1.43 -11.78
CA ALA A 230 -6.07 0.77 -10.72
C ALA A 230 -5.59 -0.60 -11.19
N ASN A 231 -4.28 -0.84 -11.07
CA ASN A 231 -3.66 -2.12 -11.44
C ASN A 231 -3.88 -2.50 -12.91
N THR A 232 -3.92 -1.50 -13.80
CA THR A 232 -4.12 -1.72 -15.24
C THR A 232 -3.06 -0.99 -16.04
N THR A 233 -2.89 -1.43 -17.29
CA THR A 233 -2.00 -0.80 -18.26
C THR A 233 -2.58 -0.94 -19.66
N PHE A 234 -1.88 -0.41 -20.65
CA PHE A 234 -2.35 -0.43 -22.04
C PHE A 234 -2.42 -1.84 -22.63
N GLY A 235 -3.26 -2.03 -23.61
CA GLY A 235 -3.35 -3.24 -24.41
C GLY A 235 -4.49 -4.16 -24.01
N PRO A 236 -4.82 -5.14 -24.87
CA PRO A 236 -6.06 -5.91 -24.73
C PRO A 236 -6.17 -6.76 -23.46
N LEU A 237 -5.05 -7.11 -22.83
CA LEU A 237 -5.08 -7.85 -21.56
C LEU A 237 -4.82 -6.95 -20.35
N GLY A 238 -4.02 -5.90 -20.52
CA GLY A 238 -3.68 -5.00 -19.44
C GLY A 238 -4.81 -4.06 -19.05
N GLU A 239 -5.64 -3.71 -20.04
CA GLU A 239 -6.73 -2.77 -19.90
C GLU A 239 -8.04 -3.54 -19.67
N ASN A 240 -8.84 -3.13 -18.68
CA ASN A 240 -10.04 -3.88 -18.27
C ASN A 240 -11.34 -3.43 -18.95
N ASN A 241 -11.48 -2.13 -19.28
CA ASN A 241 -12.78 -1.60 -19.74
C ASN A 241 -12.69 -0.44 -20.74
N SER A 242 -11.50 -0.03 -21.17
CA SER A 242 -11.25 1.08 -22.10
C SER A 242 -11.70 2.43 -21.56
N SER A 243 -11.61 2.64 -20.26
CA SER A 243 -11.91 3.91 -19.61
C SER A 243 -10.67 4.43 -18.89
N VAL A 244 -10.78 5.60 -18.32
CA VAL A 244 -9.68 6.20 -17.55
C VAL A 244 -10.09 6.37 -16.10
N GLY A 245 -9.11 6.28 -15.20
CA GLY A 245 -9.23 6.64 -13.81
C GLY A 245 -8.38 7.86 -13.51
N GLY A 246 -8.35 8.25 -12.25
CA GLY A 246 -7.52 9.36 -11.84
C GLY A 246 -7.24 9.39 -10.35
N ILE A 247 -6.09 9.99 -10.02
CA ILE A 247 -5.63 10.20 -8.63
C ILE A 247 -5.76 11.68 -8.31
N PHE A 248 -6.31 12.00 -7.14
CA PHE A 248 -6.46 13.37 -6.66
C PHE A 248 -6.23 13.46 -5.17
N GLY A 249 -5.77 14.61 -4.71
CA GLY A 249 -5.67 14.84 -3.27
C GLY A 249 -4.61 15.85 -2.90
N PHE A 250 -4.17 15.79 -1.65
CA PHE A 250 -3.22 16.77 -1.14
C PHE A 250 -2.33 16.15 -0.06
N GLY A 251 -1.16 16.78 0.08
CA GLY A 251 -0.24 16.54 1.18
C GLY A 251 -0.10 17.80 2.02
N LEU A 252 -0.04 17.63 3.34
CA LEU A 252 0.28 18.72 4.28
C LEU A 252 1.56 18.34 4.99
N ASN A 253 2.57 19.18 4.83
CA ASN A 253 3.94 18.91 5.23
C ASN A 253 4.38 19.83 6.34
N GLY A 254 5.28 19.36 7.19
CA GLY A 254 5.93 20.21 8.17
C GLY A 254 5.03 20.81 9.23
N LEU A 255 3.83 20.27 9.45
CA LEU A 255 2.93 20.73 10.49
C LEU A 255 3.53 20.44 11.88
N MET A 256 3.11 21.21 12.89
CA MET A 256 3.57 21.05 14.29
C MET A 256 5.10 21.08 14.40
N ASP A 257 5.70 22.12 13.81
CA ASP A 257 7.15 22.33 13.79
C ASP A 257 7.92 21.17 13.13
N GLY A 258 7.39 20.69 12.00
CA GLY A 258 8.02 19.63 11.20
C GLY A 258 7.72 18.20 11.64
N LYS A 259 6.90 18.04 12.66
CA LYS A 259 6.65 16.70 13.24
C LYS A 259 5.49 15.94 12.60
N LEU A 260 4.57 16.63 11.92
CA LEU A 260 3.36 15.98 11.39
C LEU A 260 3.25 16.19 9.90
N THR A 261 3.05 15.10 9.19
CA THR A 261 2.71 15.08 7.76
C THR A 261 1.39 14.36 7.59
N ILE A 262 0.52 14.89 6.73
CA ILE A 262 -0.75 14.25 6.36
C ILE A 262 -0.79 14.11 4.85
N LEU A 263 -1.12 12.92 4.37
CA LEU A 263 -1.34 12.65 2.95
C LEU A 263 -2.76 12.12 2.81
N ALA A 264 -3.57 12.79 1.99
CA ALA A 264 -4.95 12.39 1.75
C ALA A 264 -5.18 12.28 0.25
N LEU A 265 -5.34 11.06 -0.24
CA LEU A 265 -5.45 10.78 -1.66
C LEU A 265 -6.67 9.92 -1.97
N THR A 266 -7.22 10.12 -3.15
CA THR A 266 -8.27 9.26 -3.71
C THR A 266 -7.86 8.84 -5.12
N HIS A 267 -8.16 7.59 -5.48
CA HIS A 267 -8.22 7.15 -6.88
C HIS A 267 -9.65 6.76 -7.17
N LEU A 268 -10.14 7.17 -8.33
CA LEU A 268 -11.51 6.85 -8.73
C LEU A 268 -11.60 6.63 -10.23
N GLY A 269 -12.39 5.68 -10.63
CA GLY A 269 -12.62 5.37 -12.03
C GLY A 269 -13.42 4.09 -12.20
N PRO A 270 -13.84 3.79 -13.44
CA PRO A 270 -14.41 2.49 -13.75
C PRO A 270 -13.34 1.41 -13.64
N GLU A 271 -13.56 0.41 -12.78
CA GLU A 271 -12.57 -0.63 -12.52
C GLU A 271 -13.09 -2.04 -12.78
N GLN A 272 -14.28 -2.16 -13.36
CA GLN A 272 -14.86 -3.46 -13.67
C GLN A 272 -14.47 -3.92 -15.07
N SER A 273 -14.28 -5.23 -15.20
CA SER A 273 -13.87 -5.82 -16.48
C SER A 273 -15.04 -5.89 -17.45
N SER A 274 -14.85 -5.35 -18.66
CA SER A 274 -15.80 -5.51 -19.76
C SER A 274 -15.96 -6.98 -20.16
N ARG A 275 -14.94 -7.81 -19.94
CA ARG A 275 -15.03 -9.26 -20.21
C ARG A 275 -16.11 -9.94 -19.37
N VAL A 276 -16.30 -9.43 -18.13
CA VAL A 276 -17.29 -9.98 -17.21
C VAL A 276 -18.66 -9.36 -17.42
N LEU A 277 -18.72 -8.04 -17.56
CA LEU A 277 -19.99 -7.32 -17.49
C LEU A 277 -20.70 -7.19 -18.83
N SER A 278 -19.96 -7.09 -19.95
CA SER A 278 -20.61 -6.95 -21.26
C SER A 278 -21.49 -8.15 -21.62
N PRO A 279 -21.07 -9.41 -21.38
CA PRO A 279 -21.97 -10.54 -21.63
C PRO A 279 -23.27 -10.53 -20.80
N LEU A 280 -23.27 -9.79 -19.69
CA LEU A 280 -24.45 -9.62 -18.82
C LEU A 280 -25.28 -8.42 -19.23
N GLY A 281 -24.91 -7.69 -20.28
CA GLY A 281 -25.57 -6.47 -20.70
C GLY A 281 -25.32 -5.28 -19.79
N ILE A 282 -24.27 -5.33 -18.97
CA ILE A 282 -23.93 -4.27 -18.03
C ILE A 282 -22.74 -3.47 -18.58
N ASN A 283 -22.87 -2.15 -18.58
CA ASN A 283 -21.79 -1.27 -19.00
C ASN A 283 -20.73 -1.18 -17.91
N ALA A 284 -19.54 -1.75 -18.17
CA ALA A 284 -18.43 -1.74 -17.22
C ALA A 284 -17.96 -0.31 -16.91
N ASN A 285 -18.02 0.59 -17.90
CA ASN A 285 -17.58 1.98 -17.71
C ASN A 285 -18.54 2.79 -16.82
N GLY A 286 -19.68 2.23 -16.46
CA GLY A 286 -20.59 2.83 -15.50
C GLY A 286 -20.45 2.27 -14.07
N GLN A 287 -19.50 1.36 -13.85
CA GLN A 287 -19.30 0.70 -12.55
C GLN A 287 -17.98 1.18 -11.96
N TRP A 288 -18.05 2.10 -11.03
CA TRP A 288 -16.87 2.79 -10.50
C TRP A 288 -16.34 2.14 -9.23
N ARG A 289 -15.04 2.29 -9.04
CA ARG A 289 -14.38 1.97 -7.78
C ARG A 289 -13.72 3.23 -7.24
N TYR A 290 -13.79 3.38 -5.93
CA TYR A 290 -13.26 4.53 -5.20
C TYR A 290 -12.31 4.01 -4.15
N PHE A 291 -11.05 4.41 -4.24
CA PHE A 291 -10.05 4.15 -3.19
C PHE A 291 -9.80 5.48 -2.50
N ASN A 292 -10.02 5.54 -1.20
CA ASN A 292 -9.81 6.75 -0.42
C ASN A 292 -8.93 6.42 0.75
N ASP A 293 -7.90 7.22 0.96
CA ASP A 293 -6.93 6.92 2.01
C ASP A 293 -6.38 8.20 2.62
N ILE A 294 -6.18 8.17 3.93
CA ILE A 294 -5.56 9.26 4.68
C ILE A 294 -4.50 8.66 5.60
N VAL A 295 -3.27 9.13 5.43
CA VAL A 295 -2.13 8.74 6.26
C VAL A 295 -1.65 9.97 7.03
N ALA A 296 -1.54 9.85 8.36
CA ALA A 296 -0.95 10.88 9.20
C ALA A 296 0.30 10.30 9.88
N THR A 297 1.46 10.86 9.57
CA THR A 297 2.75 10.46 10.15
C THR A 297 3.18 11.50 11.17
N TYR A 298 3.36 11.08 12.41
CA TYR A 298 3.73 11.98 13.53
C TYR A 298 5.02 11.51 14.19
N LYS A 299 6.07 12.31 14.04
CA LYS A 299 7.37 12.11 14.72
C LYS A 299 7.25 12.69 16.13
N ALA A 300 6.73 11.87 17.06
CA ALA A 300 6.45 12.34 18.44
C ALA A 300 7.74 12.73 19.16
N THR A 301 8.81 11.97 18.94
CA THR A 301 10.17 12.28 19.42
C THR A 301 11.16 11.83 18.34
N ASP A 302 12.46 12.09 18.58
CA ASP A 302 13.53 11.61 17.68
C ASP A 302 13.56 10.07 17.56
N LYS A 303 12.94 9.37 18.52
CA LYS A 303 12.92 7.90 18.55
C LYS A 303 11.56 7.30 18.28
N LEU A 304 10.47 8.07 18.39
CA LEU A 304 9.11 7.53 18.33
C LEU A 304 8.35 8.14 17.17
N THR A 305 7.98 7.29 16.21
CA THR A 305 7.13 7.66 15.09
C THR A 305 5.81 6.90 15.19
N LEU A 306 4.72 7.62 15.02
CA LEU A 306 3.36 7.08 14.97
C LEU A 306 2.79 7.32 13.58
N VAL A 307 2.17 6.31 12.99
CA VAL A 307 1.44 6.49 11.72
C VAL A 307 0.03 5.98 11.91
N THR A 308 -0.93 6.85 11.59
CA THR A 308 -2.35 6.51 11.62
C THR A 308 -2.86 6.52 10.19
N GLU A 309 -3.54 5.45 9.79
CA GLU A 309 -4.06 5.32 8.44
C GLU A 309 -5.55 4.98 8.50
N PHE A 310 -6.35 5.67 7.68
CA PHE A 310 -7.76 5.38 7.48
C PHE A 310 -8.02 5.17 6.02
N ASN A 311 -8.77 4.12 5.71
CA ASN A 311 -9.03 3.69 4.34
C ASN A 311 -10.51 3.42 4.14
N TRP A 312 -11.02 3.77 2.95
CA TRP A 312 -12.35 3.38 2.49
C TRP A 312 -12.28 3.06 1.02
N ILE A 313 -12.58 1.79 0.69
CA ILE A 313 -12.76 1.34 -0.68
C ILE A 313 -14.24 1.07 -0.92
N ARG A 314 -14.73 1.51 -2.09
CA ARG A 314 -16.09 1.21 -2.55
C ARG A 314 -16.03 0.74 -3.99
N ASP A 315 -16.78 -0.30 -4.29
CA ASP A 315 -16.96 -0.81 -5.65
C ASP A 315 -18.45 -0.83 -5.94
N ASP A 316 -18.87 -0.20 -7.04
CA ASP A 316 -20.28 -0.11 -7.39
C ASP A 316 -20.85 -1.44 -7.88
N TYR A 317 -19.99 -2.42 -8.25
CA TYR A 317 -20.45 -3.72 -8.71
C TYR A 317 -19.65 -4.86 -8.06
N GLY A 318 -20.11 -5.32 -6.94
CA GLY A 318 -19.52 -6.46 -6.23
C GLY A 318 -20.06 -7.79 -6.73
N VAL A 319 -19.87 -8.12 -7.97
CA VAL A 319 -20.25 -9.39 -8.65
C VAL A 319 -21.60 -9.93 -8.14
N GLY A 320 -22.69 -9.26 -8.54
CA GLY A 320 -24.04 -9.66 -8.17
C GLY A 320 -24.50 -9.25 -6.77
N LYS A 321 -23.63 -8.56 -6.01
CA LYS A 321 -23.97 -8.08 -4.65
C LYS A 321 -24.42 -6.61 -4.63
N GLY A 322 -24.34 -5.91 -5.78
CA GLY A 322 -24.51 -4.47 -5.82
C GLY A 322 -23.27 -3.76 -5.29
N ALA A 323 -23.41 -2.53 -4.81
CA ALA A 323 -22.29 -1.80 -4.28
C ALA A 323 -21.75 -2.46 -3.00
N VAL A 324 -20.44 -2.58 -2.90
CA VAL A 324 -19.74 -3.20 -1.77
C VAL A 324 -18.72 -2.22 -1.20
N ASN A 325 -18.43 -2.33 0.10
CA ASN A 325 -17.53 -1.41 0.78
C ASN A 325 -16.52 -2.17 1.64
N GLY A 326 -15.31 -1.61 1.72
CA GLY A 326 -14.30 -2.01 2.70
C GLY A 326 -13.88 -0.79 3.51
N PHE A 327 -13.63 -0.96 4.80
CA PHE A 327 -13.22 0.13 5.69
C PHE A 327 -12.02 -0.34 6.50
N GLY A 328 -10.95 0.45 6.50
CA GLY A 328 -9.73 0.15 7.23
C GLY A 328 -9.36 1.25 8.21
N ALA A 329 -8.79 0.85 9.34
CA ALA A 329 -8.11 1.76 10.26
C ALA A 329 -6.90 1.04 10.81
N ALA A 330 -5.73 1.68 10.72
CA ALA A 330 -4.48 1.09 11.21
C ALA A 330 -3.67 2.11 12.00
N GLN A 331 -3.02 1.63 13.04
CA GLN A 331 -2.08 2.42 13.84
C GLN A 331 -0.75 1.68 13.88
N TYR A 332 0.29 2.35 13.41
CA TYR A 332 1.67 1.87 13.47
C TYR A 332 2.42 2.67 14.53
N VAL A 333 3.29 1.98 15.24
CA VAL A 333 4.17 2.56 16.25
C VAL A 333 5.58 2.02 15.97
N SER A 334 6.54 2.92 15.74
CA SER A 334 7.94 2.55 15.54
C SER A 334 8.80 3.28 16.57
N TYR A 335 9.59 2.53 17.32
CA TYR A 335 10.46 3.08 18.36
C TYR A 335 11.91 2.66 18.11
N ALA A 336 12.75 3.63 17.76
CA ALA A 336 14.19 3.43 17.54
C ALA A 336 14.87 3.15 18.88
N LEU A 337 15.09 1.87 19.18
CA LEU A 337 15.74 1.45 20.42
C LEU A 337 17.22 1.82 20.38
N THR A 338 17.88 1.50 19.25
CA THR A 338 19.26 1.91 18.94
C THR A 338 19.31 2.42 17.50
N GLU A 339 20.50 2.77 17.03
CA GLU A 339 20.69 3.18 15.63
C GLU A 339 20.42 2.04 14.62
N THR A 340 20.51 0.79 15.07
CA THR A 340 20.34 -0.37 14.21
C THR A 340 19.09 -1.20 14.52
N VAL A 341 18.38 -0.91 15.63
CA VAL A 341 17.24 -1.73 16.08
C VAL A 341 16.03 -0.82 16.30
N THR A 342 14.94 -1.12 15.61
CA THR A 342 13.65 -0.47 15.80
C THR A 342 12.61 -1.51 16.24
N LEU A 343 11.86 -1.19 17.28
CA LEU A 343 10.71 -2.00 17.72
C LEU A 343 9.46 -1.47 17.01
N ASN A 344 8.66 -2.37 16.48
CA ASN A 344 7.48 -2.00 15.71
C ASN A 344 6.22 -2.68 16.24
N ALA A 345 5.10 -1.96 16.22
CA ALA A 345 3.77 -2.52 16.49
C ALA A 345 2.79 -1.99 15.44
N ARG A 346 1.87 -2.85 14.99
CA ARG A 346 0.76 -2.47 14.12
C ARG A 346 -0.52 -3.09 14.66
N GLY A 347 -1.52 -2.25 14.93
CA GLY A 347 -2.87 -2.70 15.23
C GLY A 347 -3.79 -2.22 14.12
N GLU A 348 -4.68 -3.10 13.62
CA GLU A 348 -5.60 -2.70 12.56
C GLU A 348 -6.96 -3.36 12.67
N LEU A 349 -7.95 -2.71 12.09
CA LEU A 349 -9.28 -3.24 11.85
C LEU A 349 -9.62 -3.06 10.37
N TRP A 350 -10.15 -4.13 9.77
CA TRP A 350 -10.60 -4.10 8.38
C TRP A 350 -12.01 -4.69 8.31
N ARG A 351 -12.95 -3.90 7.82
CA ARG A 351 -14.33 -4.33 7.61
C ARG A 351 -14.57 -4.61 6.13
N ASP A 352 -14.79 -5.87 5.79
CA ASP A 352 -15.22 -6.30 4.45
C ASP A 352 -16.74 -6.44 4.49
N ASP A 353 -17.44 -5.42 4.03
CA ASP A 353 -18.88 -5.29 4.34
C ASP A 353 -19.75 -6.30 3.60
N ASN A 354 -19.28 -6.88 2.52
CA ASN A 354 -20.04 -7.87 1.76
C ASN A 354 -19.25 -9.17 1.54
N ASN A 355 -18.19 -9.38 2.32
CA ASN A 355 -17.25 -10.48 2.10
C ASN A 355 -16.80 -10.53 0.63
N PHE A 356 -16.41 -9.37 0.09
CA PHE A 356 -16.01 -9.25 -1.30
C PHE A 356 -14.49 -9.12 -1.45
N PHE A 357 -13.87 -8.21 -0.69
CA PHE A 357 -12.48 -7.84 -0.95
C PHE A 357 -11.49 -8.94 -0.54
N VAL A 358 -11.55 -9.42 0.70
CA VAL A 358 -10.66 -10.49 1.16
C VAL A 358 -11.06 -11.82 0.50
N ALA A 359 -12.36 -12.08 0.39
CA ALA A 359 -12.85 -13.34 -0.16
C ALA A 359 -12.50 -13.53 -1.64
N SER A 360 -12.29 -12.46 -2.39
CA SER A 360 -11.87 -12.56 -3.79
C SER A 360 -10.49 -13.23 -3.93
N PHE A 361 -9.69 -13.20 -2.87
CA PHE A 361 -8.34 -13.76 -2.87
C PHE A 361 -8.21 -14.93 -1.89
N SER A 362 -9.29 -15.61 -1.63
CA SER A 362 -9.40 -16.59 -0.55
C SER A 362 -8.42 -17.76 -0.64
N ASN A 363 -8.02 -18.15 -1.83
CA ASN A 363 -7.02 -19.20 -2.03
C ASN A 363 -5.66 -18.62 -2.45
N ASN A 364 -5.48 -17.31 -2.29
CA ASN A 364 -4.26 -16.62 -2.68
C ASN A 364 -3.83 -16.89 -4.12
N GLY A 365 -4.82 -17.13 -4.97
CA GLY A 365 -4.61 -17.26 -6.41
C GLY A 365 -4.28 -15.90 -7.01
N ASP A 366 -4.08 -15.85 -8.32
CA ASP A 366 -3.69 -14.64 -9.01
C ASP A 366 -4.79 -13.57 -8.91
N PRO A 367 -4.63 -12.55 -8.02
CA PRO A 367 -5.69 -11.54 -7.84
C PRO A 367 -5.84 -10.62 -9.05
N ILE A 368 -4.79 -10.43 -9.84
CA ILE A 368 -4.86 -9.61 -11.05
C ILE A 368 -5.80 -10.26 -12.05
N ARG A 369 -5.74 -11.59 -12.21
CA ARG A 369 -6.67 -12.29 -13.08
C ARG A 369 -8.12 -12.09 -12.63
N VAL A 370 -8.36 -12.17 -11.31
CA VAL A 370 -9.71 -11.98 -10.75
C VAL A 370 -10.19 -10.54 -10.99
N GLN A 371 -9.32 -9.56 -10.75
CA GLN A 371 -9.65 -8.15 -10.97
C GLN A 371 -9.96 -7.86 -12.44
N GLN A 372 -9.30 -8.56 -13.35
CA GLN A 372 -9.52 -8.41 -14.79
C GLN A 372 -10.66 -9.29 -15.31
N GLY A 373 -11.37 -9.97 -14.43
CA GLY A 373 -12.51 -10.81 -14.81
C GLY A 373 -12.13 -12.12 -15.46
N LEU A 374 -10.90 -12.57 -15.27
CA LEU A 374 -10.47 -13.89 -15.75
C LEU A 374 -10.67 -14.92 -14.63
N PRO A 375 -10.83 -16.20 -14.97
CA PRO A 375 -11.01 -17.23 -13.95
C PRO A 375 -9.83 -17.26 -12.97
N ALA A 376 -10.13 -17.34 -11.70
CA ALA A 376 -9.10 -17.53 -10.67
C ALA A 376 -8.48 -18.91 -10.84
N VAL A 377 -7.16 -18.98 -10.68
CA VAL A 377 -6.47 -20.27 -10.63
C VAL A 377 -6.88 -20.98 -9.33
N GLY A 378 -7.40 -22.21 -9.45
CA GLY A 378 -7.86 -22.96 -8.29
C GLY A 378 -9.28 -22.65 -7.82
N GLY A 379 -9.99 -21.76 -8.52
CA GLY A 379 -11.38 -21.42 -8.23
C GLY A 379 -11.53 -20.33 -7.17
N VAL A 380 -12.71 -19.76 -7.11
CA VAL A 380 -13.06 -18.76 -6.10
C VAL A 380 -13.81 -19.47 -4.97
N TYR A 381 -13.24 -19.44 -3.79
CA TYR A 381 -13.85 -20.04 -2.60
C TYR A 381 -14.31 -18.92 -1.70
N GLY A 382 -15.47 -18.39 -1.99
CA GLY A 382 -15.98 -17.25 -1.23
C GLY A 382 -16.17 -17.57 0.23
N ALA A 383 -15.92 -16.61 1.07
CA ALA A 383 -16.38 -16.68 2.45
C ALA A 383 -17.92 -16.76 2.45
N PRO A 384 -18.54 -17.32 3.47
CA PRO A 384 -20.00 -17.32 3.56
C PRO A 384 -20.55 -15.92 3.38
N GLY A 385 -21.78 -15.84 2.90
CA GLY A 385 -22.45 -14.55 2.72
C GLY A 385 -22.48 -13.73 3.98
N GLY A 386 -22.65 -12.41 3.83
CA GLY A 386 -22.63 -11.47 4.96
C GLY A 386 -21.38 -10.62 4.92
N SER A 387 -20.88 -10.24 6.07
CA SER A 387 -19.71 -9.37 6.18
C SER A 387 -18.78 -9.87 7.28
N THR A 388 -17.49 -9.52 7.15
CA THR A 388 -16.49 -9.89 8.15
C THR A 388 -15.71 -8.66 8.57
N THR A 389 -15.52 -8.53 9.88
CA THR A 389 -14.55 -7.56 10.43
C THR A 389 -13.33 -8.35 10.88
N TYR A 390 -12.20 -8.03 10.27
CA TYR A 390 -10.89 -8.58 10.63
C TYR A 390 -10.17 -7.59 11.53
N GLY A 391 -9.54 -8.09 12.58
CA GLY A 391 -8.59 -7.32 13.37
C GLY A 391 -7.25 -7.99 13.32
N SER A 392 -6.18 -7.23 13.36
CA SER A 392 -4.85 -7.81 13.52
C SER A 392 -4.00 -7.02 14.49
N LEU A 393 -3.10 -7.72 15.16
CA LEU A 393 -2.04 -7.12 15.95
C LEU A 393 -0.72 -7.77 15.53
N THR A 394 0.21 -6.94 15.06
CA THR A 394 1.55 -7.38 14.66
C THR A 394 2.59 -6.69 15.54
N LEU A 395 3.52 -7.46 16.09
CA LEU A 395 4.66 -6.95 16.83
C LEU A 395 5.93 -7.47 16.17
N GLY A 396 6.92 -6.60 15.98
CA GLY A 396 8.14 -6.99 15.29
C GLY A 396 9.33 -6.12 15.64
N VAL A 397 10.45 -6.52 15.10
CA VAL A 397 11.71 -5.82 15.22
C VAL A 397 12.28 -5.61 13.82
N THR A 398 12.77 -4.43 13.53
CA THR A 398 13.61 -4.18 12.35
C THR A 398 15.05 -4.06 12.84
N TRP A 399 15.91 -4.96 12.36
CA TRP A 399 17.34 -4.94 12.68
C TRP A 399 18.13 -4.69 11.42
N LYS A 400 18.93 -3.60 11.43
CA LYS A 400 19.77 -3.19 10.30
C LYS A 400 21.25 -3.25 10.74
N PRO A 401 21.87 -4.45 10.74
CA PRO A 401 23.28 -4.55 11.11
C PRO A 401 24.19 -3.92 10.06
N GLU A 402 25.39 -3.54 10.50
CA GLU A 402 26.44 -3.14 9.57
C GLU A 402 26.86 -4.35 8.73
N VAL A 403 27.10 -4.11 7.46
CA VAL A 403 27.47 -5.17 6.51
C VAL A 403 28.70 -4.74 5.71
N PRO A 404 29.55 -5.71 5.31
CA PRO A 404 30.70 -5.36 4.50
C PRO A 404 30.34 -5.22 3.01
N PRO A 405 31.11 -4.41 2.26
CA PRO A 405 30.94 -4.36 0.81
C PRO A 405 31.09 -5.75 0.17
N PRO A 406 30.39 -6.07 -0.94
CA PRO A 406 29.61 -5.15 -1.77
C PRO A 406 28.14 -4.96 -1.32
N VAL A 407 27.75 -5.55 -0.20
CA VAL A 407 26.40 -5.36 0.33
C VAL A 407 26.30 -3.93 0.86
N VAL A 408 25.23 -3.23 0.44
CA VAL A 408 24.98 -1.85 0.85
C VAL A 408 24.13 -1.82 2.13
N GLY A 409 23.23 -2.79 2.27
CA GLY A 409 22.38 -2.88 3.46
C GLY A 409 21.81 -4.26 3.67
N LEU A 410 21.55 -4.57 4.93
CA LEU A 410 20.83 -5.77 5.34
C LEU A 410 19.79 -5.35 6.38
N MET A 411 18.56 -5.80 6.18
CA MET A 411 17.48 -5.59 7.15
C MET A 411 16.87 -6.95 7.46
N ILE A 412 16.68 -7.26 8.73
CA ILE A 412 16.04 -8.50 9.19
C ILE A 412 14.84 -8.12 10.04
N ARG A 413 13.65 -8.71 9.73
CA ARG A 413 12.41 -8.33 10.40
C ARG A 413 11.67 -9.54 10.97
N PRO A 414 12.05 -10.03 12.15
CA PRO A 414 11.22 -11.02 12.83
C PRO A 414 9.93 -10.37 13.35
N GLU A 415 8.81 -11.11 13.22
CA GLU A 415 7.51 -10.64 13.68
C GLU A 415 6.64 -11.77 14.19
N ILE A 416 5.67 -11.39 15.04
CA ILE A 416 4.54 -12.24 15.41
C ILE A 416 3.26 -11.47 15.04
N ARG A 417 2.28 -12.19 14.51
CA ARG A 417 1.01 -11.59 14.12
C ARG A 417 -0.16 -12.46 14.58
N TRP A 418 -1.17 -11.81 15.16
CA TRP A 418 -2.46 -12.40 15.50
C TRP A 418 -3.52 -11.71 14.65
N ASP A 419 -4.34 -12.53 13.96
CA ASP A 419 -5.52 -12.09 13.25
C ASP A 419 -6.76 -12.64 13.90
N HIS A 420 -7.85 -11.87 13.94
CA HIS A 420 -9.12 -12.28 14.50
C HIS A 420 -10.29 -11.84 13.62
N ALA A 421 -11.21 -12.74 13.35
CA ALA A 421 -12.47 -12.42 12.66
C ALA A 421 -13.58 -12.24 13.69
N TYR A 422 -14.09 -11.02 13.81
CA TYR A 422 -15.10 -10.63 14.80
C TYR A 422 -16.53 -11.03 14.39
N THR A 423 -16.67 -12.00 13.50
CA THR A 423 -17.95 -12.46 12.99
C THR A 423 -18.05 -13.99 13.10
N SER A 424 -19.26 -14.52 12.91
CA SER A 424 -19.49 -15.95 13.08
C SER A 424 -18.87 -16.84 11.99
N ASN A 425 -18.58 -16.27 10.82
CA ASN A 425 -17.84 -17.00 9.79
C ASN A 425 -16.38 -17.12 10.24
N LYS A 426 -15.85 -18.32 10.20
CA LYS A 426 -14.49 -18.64 10.66
C LYS A 426 -13.59 -18.77 9.44
N PRO A 427 -13.04 -17.66 8.92
CA PRO A 427 -12.37 -17.70 7.61
C PRO A 427 -10.99 -18.35 7.63
N PHE A 428 -10.32 -18.36 8.79
CA PHE A 428 -8.94 -18.82 8.87
C PHE A 428 -8.86 -20.34 8.95
N ASN A 429 -7.80 -20.91 8.41
CA ASN A 429 -7.40 -22.32 8.60
C ASN A 429 -8.50 -23.31 8.20
N GLN A 430 -9.28 -22.99 7.17
CA GLN A 430 -10.37 -23.86 6.70
C GLN A 430 -9.82 -25.10 5.98
N ASN A 431 -10.60 -26.15 5.97
CA ASN A 431 -10.27 -27.41 5.30
C ASN A 431 -11.02 -27.54 3.97
N PRO A 432 -10.32 -27.57 2.81
CA PRO A 432 -10.97 -27.85 1.54
C PRO A 432 -11.41 -29.33 1.47
N PRO A 433 -12.33 -29.71 0.60
CA PRO A 433 -13.06 -28.82 -0.32
C PRO A 433 -14.28 -28.14 0.26
N ALA A 434 -14.71 -28.55 1.45
CA ALA A 434 -15.94 -28.01 2.04
C ALA A 434 -15.72 -26.71 2.82
N TYR A 435 -14.46 -26.31 3.00
CA TYR A 435 -14.11 -25.10 3.76
C TYR A 435 -14.80 -25.04 5.13
N THR A 436 -14.78 -26.19 5.81
CA THR A 436 -15.34 -26.34 7.15
C THR A 436 -14.23 -26.33 8.20
N LYS A 437 -14.64 -26.27 9.45
CA LYS A 437 -13.73 -26.33 10.61
C LYS A 437 -12.72 -25.19 10.66
N GLY A 438 -13.05 -24.04 10.06
CA GLY A 438 -12.20 -22.87 10.17
C GLY A 438 -12.13 -22.32 11.60
N THR A 439 -11.24 -21.38 11.82
CA THR A 439 -11.06 -20.70 13.11
C THR A 439 -11.35 -19.22 12.98
N SER A 440 -11.73 -18.60 14.10
CA SER A 440 -11.85 -17.15 14.18
C SER A 440 -10.49 -16.47 14.38
N ASP A 441 -9.50 -17.24 14.78
CA ASP A 441 -8.16 -16.76 15.09
C ASP A 441 -7.12 -17.40 14.18
N ASN A 442 -6.10 -16.61 13.88
CA ASN A 442 -4.90 -17.09 13.20
C ASN A 442 -3.67 -16.48 13.89
N PHE A 443 -2.63 -17.28 14.07
CA PHE A 443 -1.34 -16.81 14.58
C PHE A 443 -0.28 -17.16 13.55
N THR A 444 0.58 -16.19 13.24
CA THR A 444 1.73 -16.43 12.40
C THR A 444 2.99 -15.86 13.04
N PHE A 445 4.11 -16.49 12.74
CA PHE A 445 5.44 -16.10 13.21
C PHE A 445 6.33 -16.08 11.98
N GLY A 446 6.93 -14.96 11.71
CA GLY A 446 7.70 -14.86 10.48
C GLY A 446 8.95 -14.03 10.61
N ALA A 447 9.75 -14.13 9.61
CA ALA A 447 10.88 -13.21 9.42
C ALA A 447 11.26 -13.17 7.95
N ASP A 448 11.75 -12.03 7.53
CA ASP A 448 12.42 -11.90 6.24
C ASP A 448 13.81 -11.28 6.41
N ALA A 449 14.55 -11.33 5.32
CA ALA A 449 15.82 -10.64 5.18
C ALA A 449 15.83 -9.89 3.85
N VAL A 450 16.04 -8.58 3.93
CA VAL A 450 16.16 -7.72 2.76
C VAL A 450 17.62 -7.31 2.61
N LEU A 451 18.26 -7.77 1.53
CA LEU A 451 19.64 -7.38 1.18
C LEU A 451 19.62 -6.37 0.05
N THR A 452 20.44 -5.34 0.18
CA THR A 452 20.60 -4.30 -0.86
C THR A 452 22.05 -4.25 -1.33
N PHE A 453 22.24 -4.14 -2.66
CA PHE A 453 23.53 -4.10 -3.34
C PHE A 453 23.64 -2.84 -4.18
#